data_096747042e4d66312c4025a99c541387
#
_entry.id   096747042e4d66312c4025a99c541387
#
_cell.length_a   1.000
_cell.length_b   1.000
_cell.length_c   1.000
_cell.angle_alpha   90.00
_cell.angle_beta   90.00
_cell.angle_gamma   90.00
#
_symmetry.space_group_name_H-M   'P 1'
#
loop_
_entity.id
_entity.type
_entity.pdbx_description
1 polymer ?
#
loop_
_entity_poly.entity_id
_entity_poly.type
_entity_poly.pdbx_seq_one_letter_code
_entity_poly.pdbx_strand_id
1 'polypeptide(L)'
;MQNDNQKSIAGAILVVGVLIAGAILLKGSKAPEPIGVPNNNGIPVATAPALDPVNKEDRVMGNPQAKVALVLYEDFQCPFCGAINGSQSSAALMQSLKQRDPNWTPFMPEIINNYVKSGDVLFVYRDWAFLGPESVKSAEAARCAGDQGKFWEYHDYLYNHQNGENQGAFSDPNLKSFAQILNLNSSSFDKCLDEGKYTQAVADSKAGGTKAGVNGTPKGFILRSGKIVSTIDGAESFATVKQKIDSALR
;
A
#
# COMPACT_ATOMS: atom_id res chain seq x y z
N MET A 1 39.50 40.32 -13.67
CA MET A 1 39.46 40.77 -12.28
C MET A 1 39.00 39.58 -11.48
N GLN A 2 39.98 38.89 -10.91
CA GLN A 2 39.77 37.80 -9.94
C GLN A 2 39.22 38.37 -8.65
N ASN A 3 38.34 37.70 -8.00
CA ASN A 3 38.11 37.89 -6.58
C ASN A 3 37.99 36.54 -5.87
N ASP A 4 39.06 36.32 -5.13
CA ASP A 4 39.23 35.30 -4.09
C ASP A 4 38.18 35.45 -3.01
N ASN A 5 37.49 34.36 -2.72
CA ASN A 5 36.90 34.10 -1.38
C ASN A 5 36.65 32.59 -1.19
N GLN A 6 37.71 31.83 -1.21
CA GLN A 6 37.75 30.47 -0.66
C GLN A 6 38.88 30.43 0.37
N LYS A 7 38.63 30.84 1.60
CA LYS A 7 39.44 30.43 2.77
C LYS A 7 38.61 30.56 4.05
N SER A 8 38.67 29.52 4.87
CA SER A 8 38.30 29.50 6.28
C SER A 8 36.86 29.05 6.63
N ILE A 9 36.59 27.77 6.57
CA ILE A 9 35.86 27.08 7.68
C ILE A 9 36.45 25.67 7.80
N ALA A 10 37.65 25.59 8.34
CA ALA A 10 38.24 24.35 8.85
C ALA A 10 38.95 24.71 10.17
N GLY A 11 38.31 24.46 11.29
CA GLY A 11 39.00 24.67 12.56
C GLY A 11 38.12 25.09 13.72
N ALA A 12 37.15 24.28 14.14
CA ALA A 12 36.54 24.41 15.47
C ALA A 12 35.74 23.17 15.88
N ILE A 13 36.35 21.98 15.87
CA ILE A 13 35.82 20.83 16.62
C ILE A 13 37.03 20.02 17.10
N LEU A 14 37.67 20.45 18.15
CA LEU A 14 38.54 19.67 18.98
C LEU A 14 38.93 20.55 20.18
N VAL A 15 38.21 20.48 21.27
CA VAL A 15 38.59 20.67 22.68
C VAL A 15 37.31 20.79 23.53
N VAL A 16 36.64 19.70 23.82
CA VAL A 16 35.91 19.49 25.10
C VAL A 16 35.85 17.99 25.32
N GLY A 17 36.88 17.47 25.91
CA GLY A 17 36.92 16.04 26.19
C GLY A 17 38.12 15.60 27.04
N VAL A 18 38.52 16.36 28.02
CA VAL A 18 39.38 15.87 29.14
C VAL A 18 39.24 16.87 30.27
N LEU A 19 38.47 16.56 31.28
CA LEU A 19 38.60 16.97 32.68
C LEU A 19 37.33 16.56 33.48
N ILE A 20 37.14 15.28 33.75
CA ILE A 20 36.51 14.81 34.99
C ILE A 20 37.08 13.40 35.26
N ALA A 21 38.33 13.37 35.73
CA ALA A 21 38.88 12.21 36.43
C ALA A 21 39.75 12.73 37.55
N GLY A 22 39.21 12.82 38.74
CA GLY A 22 40.01 13.19 39.90
C GLY A 22 39.13 13.70 41.03
N ALA A 23 38.77 12.85 41.93
CA ALA A 23 38.52 13.05 43.35
C ALA A 23 37.26 12.30 43.81
N ILE A 24 37.40 11.04 44.21
CA ILE A 24 36.72 10.48 45.37
C ILE A 24 37.54 9.24 45.79
N LEU A 25 38.57 9.48 46.57
CA LEU A 25 39.12 8.47 47.46
C LEU A 25 38.79 8.91 48.89
N LEU A 26 38.30 7.94 49.67
CA LEU A 26 38.12 7.97 51.15
C LEU A 26 36.73 8.41 51.64
N LYS A 27 35.80 7.43 51.70
CA LYS A 27 35.09 7.11 52.95
C LYS A 27 34.36 5.77 52.71
N GLY A 28 34.60 4.81 53.58
CA GLY A 28 34.00 3.49 53.60
C GLY A 28 32.48 3.60 53.61
N SER A 29 31.88 2.96 52.68
CA SER A 29 30.42 2.75 52.61
C SER A 29 30.19 1.30 52.20
N LYS A 30 29.32 0.63 52.94
CA LYS A 30 28.81 -0.72 52.70
C LYS A 30 28.55 -0.96 51.21
N ALA A 31 28.88 -2.16 50.75
CA ALA A 31 28.49 -2.60 49.40
C ALA A 31 26.99 -2.36 49.18
N PRO A 32 26.60 -1.76 48.07
CA PRO A 32 25.20 -1.65 47.71
C PRO A 32 24.66 -3.06 47.45
N GLU A 33 23.49 -3.36 48.03
CA GLU A 33 22.71 -4.55 47.68
C GLU A 33 22.47 -4.59 46.18
N PRO A 34 22.42 -5.78 45.52
CA PRO A 34 22.13 -5.88 44.12
C PRO A 34 20.73 -5.31 43.88
N ILE A 35 20.68 -4.21 43.13
CA ILE A 35 19.41 -3.64 42.60
C ILE A 35 18.74 -4.76 41.83
N GLY A 36 17.60 -5.24 42.33
CA GLY A 36 16.79 -6.23 41.63
C GLY A 36 16.56 -5.78 40.20
N VAL A 37 17.02 -6.59 39.23
CA VAL A 37 16.74 -6.40 37.82
C VAL A 37 15.23 -6.40 37.70
N PRO A 38 14.58 -5.32 37.18
CA PRO A 38 13.17 -5.35 36.94
C PRO A 38 12.90 -6.50 35.99
N ASN A 39 12.01 -7.41 36.41
CA ASN A 39 11.55 -8.55 35.64
C ASN A 39 10.86 -8.01 34.37
N ASN A 40 11.60 -8.03 33.27
CA ASN A 40 11.16 -7.47 31.99
C ASN A 40 10.24 -8.45 31.27
N ASN A 41 9.18 -8.90 31.99
CA ASN A 41 8.07 -9.70 31.42
C ASN A 41 7.04 -8.77 30.78
N GLY A 42 7.42 -8.08 29.72
CA GLY A 42 6.51 -7.18 29.03
C GLY A 42 7.11 -6.49 27.81
N ILE A 43 8.03 -7.16 27.11
CA ILE A 43 8.26 -6.77 25.72
C ILE A 43 6.98 -7.17 24.98
N PRO A 44 6.20 -6.23 24.41
CA PRO A 44 5.10 -6.60 23.54
C PRO A 44 5.70 -7.45 22.43
N VAL A 45 5.42 -8.75 22.43
CA VAL A 45 5.67 -9.57 21.24
C VAL A 45 4.90 -8.88 20.13
N ALA A 46 5.61 -8.36 19.15
CA ALA A 46 4.98 -7.79 17.97
C ALA A 46 4.05 -8.88 17.43
N THR A 47 2.75 -8.71 17.65
CA THR A 47 1.76 -9.63 17.12
C THR A 47 1.95 -9.63 15.61
N ALA A 48 2.08 -10.83 15.03
CA ALA A 48 2.16 -11.00 13.58
C ALA A 48 1.04 -10.17 12.93
N PRO A 49 1.30 -9.50 11.80
CA PRO A 49 0.32 -8.65 11.14
C PRO A 49 -0.98 -9.43 10.95
N ALA A 50 -2.06 -8.94 11.57
CA ALA A 50 -3.36 -9.59 11.54
C ALA A 50 -4.14 -9.08 10.34
N LEU A 51 -4.05 -9.79 9.22
CA LEU A 51 -4.89 -9.53 8.06
C LEU A 51 -6.31 -10.00 8.34
N ASP A 52 -7.28 -9.10 8.18
CA ASP A 52 -8.68 -9.45 8.33
C ASP A 52 -9.09 -10.47 7.25
N PRO A 53 -9.91 -11.48 7.59
CA PRO A 53 -10.40 -12.47 6.62
C PRO A 53 -11.10 -11.82 5.43
N VAL A 54 -11.05 -12.49 4.28
CA VAL A 54 -11.85 -12.09 3.11
C VAL A 54 -13.33 -12.11 3.48
N ASN A 55 -14.04 -11.04 3.17
CA ASN A 55 -15.43 -10.85 3.55
C ASN A 55 -16.24 -10.19 2.41
N LYS A 56 -17.56 -10.01 2.65
CA LYS A 56 -18.50 -9.47 1.65
C LYS A 56 -18.24 -8.03 1.21
N GLU A 57 -17.49 -7.26 1.98
CA GLU A 57 -17.14 -5.88 1.64
C GLU A 57 -15.94 -5.80 0.68
N ASP A 58 -15.21 -6.91 0.54
CA ASP A 58 -14.10 -7.00 -0.40
C ASP A 58 -14.59 -7.00 -1.85
N ARG A 59 -13.77 -6.48 -2.74
CA ARG A 59 -13.98 -6.58 -4.19
C ARG A 59 -13.17 -7.75 -4.71
N VAL A 60 -13.86 -8.77 -5.19
CA VAL A 60 -13.21 -10.04 -5.55
C VAL A 60 -13.37 -10.37 -7.02
N MET A 61 -12.39 -11.07 -7.59
CA MET A 61 -12.40 -11.60 -8.94
C MET A 61 -11.87 -13.04 -8.93
N GLY A 62 -12.51 -13.94 -9.64
CA GLY A 62 -12.12 -15.35 -9.74
C GLY A 62 -12.99 -16.28 -8.91
N ASN A 63 -12.44 -17.48 -8.62
CA ASN A 63 -13.16 -18.53 -7.91
C ASN A 63 -13.11 -18.33 -6.37
N PRO A 64 -14.26 -18.11 -5.70
CA PRO A 64 -14.28 -17.97 -4.24
C PRO A 64 -13.80 -19.21 -3.47
N GLN A 65 -13.73 -20.38 -4.13
CA GLN A 65 -13.25 -21.64 -3.56
C GLN A 65 -11.75 -21.88 -3.85
N ALA A 66 -11.06 -20.94 -4.48
CA ALA A 66 -9.63 -21.06 -4.71
C ALA A 66 -8.86 -21.22 -3.39
N LYS A 67 -7.89 -22.15 -3.37
CA LYS A 67 -7.07 -22.41 -2.19
C LYS A 67 -6.06 -21.29 -1.92
N VAL A 68 -5.73 -20.54 -2.95
CA VAL A 68 -4.81 -19.38 -2.88
C VAL A 68 -5.62 -18.11 -3.12
N ALA A 69 -5.39 -17.10 -2.28
CA ALA A 69 -5.93 -15.76 -2.49
C ALA A 69 -4.78 -14.74 -2.54
N LEU A 70 -4.89 -13.79 -3.45
CA LEU A 70 -4.07 -12.58 -3.50
C LEU A 70 -4.92 -11.42 -2.98
N VAL A 71 -4.63 -10.96 -1.76
CA VAL A 71 -5.23 -9.74 -1.19
C VAL A 71 -4.30 -8.58 -1.46
N LEU A 72 -4.75 -7.58 -2.20
CA LEU A 72 -3.94 -6.45 -2.61
C LEU A 72 -4.58 -5.13 -2.13
N TYR A 73 -3.81 -4.37 -1.37
CA TYR A 73 -4.17 -3.02 -0.93
C TYR A 73 -3.61 -2.00 -1.90
N GLU A 74 -4.48 -1.16 -2.43
CA GLU A 74 -4.17 -0.19 -3.46
C GLU A 74 -4.77 1.19 -3.18
N ASP A 75 -4.25 2.20 -3.88
CA ASP A 75 -4.77 3.57 -3.91
C ASP A 75 -4.89 4.02 -5.37
N PHE A 76 -6.04 4.54 -5.76
CA PHE A 76 -6.28 4.97 -7.15
C PHE A 76 -5.42 6.15 -7.58
N GLN A 77 -4.84 6.92 -6.67
CA GLN A 77 -3.87 7.96 -7.01
C GLN A 77 -2.42 7.46 -7.03
N CYS A 78 -2.15 6.25 -6.51
CA CYS A 78 -0.79 5.73 -6.44
C CYS A 78 -0.27 5.35 -7.84
N PRO A 79 0.80 5.98 -8.33
CA PRO A 79 1.34 5.68 -9.67
C PRO A 79 1.91 4.26 -9.76
N PHE A 80 2.41 3.70 -8.66
CA PHE A 80 2.89 2.32 -8.62
C PHE A 80 1.74 1.32 -8.71
N CYS A 81 0.56 1.64 -8.16
CA CYS A 81 -0.65 0.82 -8.36
C CYS A 81 -1.09 0.88 -9.83
N GLY A 82 -1.11 2.06 -10.46
CA GLY A 82 -1.34 2.16 -11.89
C GLY A 82 -0.34 1.35 -12.71
N ALA A 83 0.94 1.37 -12.33
CA ALA A 83 1.98 0.62 -13.05
C ALA A 83 1.78 -0.90 -12.98
N ILE A 84 1.48 -1.46 -11.80
CA ILE A 84 1.24 -2.92 -11.67
C ILE A 84 -0.04 -3.38 -12.37
N ASN A 85 -1.03 -2.49 -12.53
CA ASN A 85 -2.24 -2.72 -13.30
C ASN A 85 -2.04 -2.50 -14.81
N GLY A 86 -0.87 -2.03 -15.24
CA GLY A 86 -0.53 -1.81 -16.65
C GLY A 86 -1.23 -0.59 -17.25
N SER A 87 -1.61 0.39 -16.44
CA SER A 87 -2.35 1.57 -16.90
C SER A 87 -1.52 2.48 -17.79
N GLN A 88 -2.16 3.09 -18.79
CA GLN A 88 -1.49 4.01 -19.71
C GLN A 88 -0.98 5.28 -19.02
N SER A 89 -1.67 5.77 -18.01
CA SER A 89 -1.24 6.93 -17.22
C SER A 89 0.11 6.70 -16.51
N SER A 90 0.45 5.44 -16.22
CA SER A 90 1.71 5.05 -15.58
C SER A 90 2.82 4.63 -16.57
N ALA A 91 2.66 4.88 -17.88
CA ALA A 91 3.60 4.44 -18.92
C ALA A 91 5.05 4.88 -18.67
N ALA A 92 5.26 6.13 -18.26
CA ALA A 92 6.59 6.66 -17.95
C ALA A 92 7.23 5.96 -16.74
N LEU A 93 6.43 5.67 -15.70
CA LEU A 93 6.90 4.92 -14.54
C LEU A 93 7.23 3.47 -14.92
N MET A 94 6.39 2.80 -15.70
CA MET A 94 6.68 1.45 -16.20
C MET A 94 7.97 1.40 -17.00
N GLN A 95 8.25 2.41 -17.83
CA GLN A 95 9.52 2.52 -18.54
C GLN A 95 10.70 2.67 -17.58
N SER A 96 10.58 3.49 -16.53
CA SER A 96 11.60 3.63 -15.50
C SER A 96 11.85 2.34 -14.72
N LEU A 97 10.78 1.57 -14.42
CA LEU A 97 10.91 0.26 -13.78
C LEU A 97 11.65 -0.73 -14.67
N LYS A 98 11.36 -0.74 -15.97
CA LYS A 98 12.09 -1.56 -16.97
C LYS A 98 13.55 -1.18 -17.14
N GLN A 99 13.92 0.08 -16.93
CA GLN A 99 15.34 0.49 -16.94
C GLN A 99 16.12 -0.08 -15.75
N ARG A 100 15.45 -0.30 -14.61
CA ARG A 100 16.05 -0.90 -13.40
C ARG A 100 16.06 -2.43 -13.44
N ASP A 101 15.00 -3.01 -13.99
CA ASP A 101 14.85 -4.45 -14.22
C ASP A 101 14.30 -4.65 -15.64
N PRO A 102 15.17 -5.02 -16.62
CA PRO A 102 14.72 -5.21 -18.01
C PRO A 102 13.61 -6.25 -18.20
N ASN A 103 13.43 -7.15 -17.24
CA ASN A 103 12.37 -8.16 -17.25
C ASN A 103 11.10 -7.70 -16.52
N TRP A 104 11.09 -6.48 -15.99
CA TRP A 104 9.93 -5.97 -15.29
C TRP A 104 8.72 -5.85 -16.21
N THR A 105 7.62 -6.45 -15.83
CA THR A 105 6.31 -6.30 -16.48
C THR A 105 5.23 -6.14 -15.40
N PRO A 106 4.11 -5.43 -15.72
CA PRO A 106 2.96 -5.35 -14.82
C PRO A 106 2.50 -6.74 -14.43
N PHE A 107 2.22 -6.96 -13.16
CA PHE A 107 1.84 -8.31 -12.74
C PHE A 107 0.33 -8.56 -12.75
N MET A 108 -0.52 -7.54 -12.56
CA MET A 108 -1.96 -7.76 -12.43
C MET A 108 -2.62 -8.33 -13.70
N PRO A 109 -2.35 -7.81 -14.92
CA PRO A 109 -2.91 -8.40 -16.13
C PRO A 109 -2.53 -9.88 -16.29
N GLU A 110 -1.28 -10.21 -15.99
CA GLU A 110 -0.77 -11.58 -16.10
C GLU A 110 -1.35 -12.51 -15.01
N ILE A 111 -1.50 -12.01 -13.77
CA ILE A 111 -2.14 -12.77 -12.69
C ILE A 111 -3.60 -13.05 -13.02
N ILE A 112 -4.33 -12.05 -13.51
CA ILE A 112 -5.71 -12.23 -13.93
C ILE A 112 -5.82 -13.27 -15.04
N ASN A 113 -4.97 -13.19 -16.05
CA ASN A 113 -5.04 -14.08 -17.21
C ASN A 113 -4.61 -15.52 -16.90
N ASN A 114 -3.56 -15.69 -16.09
CA ASN A 114 -2.95 -17.01 -15.88
C ASN A 114 -3.49 -17.76 -14.66
N TYR A 115 -4.04 -17.05 -13.65
CA TYR A 115 -4.40 -17.68 -12.37
C TYR A 115 -5.84 -17.39 -11.92
N VAL A 116 -6.33 -16.16 -12.14
CA VAL A 116 -7.69 -15.81 -11.70
C VAL A 116 -8.72 -16.42 -12.64
N LYS A 117 -8.51 -16.32 -13.94
CA LYS A 117 -9.41 -16.91 -14.96
C LYS A 117 -9.42 -18.44 -14.95
N SER A 118 -8.29 -19.08 -14.58
CA SER A 118 -8.24 -20.55 -14.41
C SER A 118 -8.93 -21.02 -13.12
N GLY A 119 -9.19 -20.09 -12.18
CA GLY A 119 -9.78 -20.40 -10.88
C GLY A 119 -8.78 -20.85 -9.81
N ASP A 120 -7.49 -20.78 -10.08
CA ASP A 120 -6.42 -21.17 -9.14
C ASP A 120 -6.22 -20.15 -8.03
N VAL A 121 -6.46 -18.86 -8.33
CA VAL A 121 -6.29 -17.74 -7.40
C VAL A 121 -7.56 -16.91 -7.33
N LEU A 122 -8.00 -16.60 -6.11
CA LEU A 122 -8.96 -15.55 -5.83
C LEU A 122 -8.21 -14.22 -5.70
N PHE A 123 -8.50 -13.26 -6.56
CA PHE A 123 -8.02 -11.89 -6.38
C PHE A 123 -8.98 -11.10 -5.49
N VAL A 124 -8.43 -10.41 -4.49
CA VAL A 124 -9.15 -9.57 -3.52
C VAL A 124 -8.53 -8.19 -3.50
N TYR A 125 -9.28 -7.21 -3.96
CA TYR A 125 -8.91 -5.80 -3.91
C TYR A 125 -9.40 -5.18 -2.61
N ARG A 126 -8.55 -4.36 -1.98
CA ARG A 126 -8.88 -3.56 -0.79
C ARG A 126 -8.36 -2.14 -0.95
N ASP A 127 -9.20 -1.16 -0.57
CA ASP A 127 -8.79 0.23 -0.55
C ASP A 127 -7.80 0.49 0.58
N TRP A 128 -6.70 1.18 0.26
CA TRP A 128 -5.85 1.83 1.24
C TRP A 128 -5.59 3.27 0.80
N ALA A 129 -6.68 4.06 0.75
CA ALA A 129 -6.72 5.43 0.28
C ALA A 129 -5.98 6.36 1.26
N PHE A 130 -4.74 6.75 0.93
CA PHE A 130 -3.87 7.50 1.84
C PHE A 130 -3.23 8.76 1.21
N LEU A 131 -3.28 8.91 -0.10
CA LEU A 131 -2.62 10.02 -0.82
C LEU A 131 -3.47 11.31 -0.83
N GLY A 132 -4.57 11.35 -0.09
CA GLY A 132 -5.35 12.57 0.10
C GLY A 132 -6.84 12.43 -0.22
N PRO A 133 -7.56 13.57 -0.31
CA PRO A 133 -9.02 13.55 -0.48
C PRO A 133 -9.48 12.84 -1.75
N GLU A 134 -8.77 13.02 -2.87
CA GLU A 134 -9.14 12.38 -4.13
C GLU A 134 -8.94 10.85 -4.10
N SER A 135 -8.01 10.32 -3.28
CA SER A 135 -7.90 8.88 -3.03
C SER A 135 -9.16 8.32 -2.37
N VAL A 136 -9.66 9.02 -1.37
CA VAL A 136 -10.88 8.59 -0.67
C VAL A 136 -12.07 8.66 -1.62
N LYS A 137 -12.22 9.77 -2.35
CA LYS A 137 -13.34 9.97 -3.29
C LYS A 137 -13.33 8.97 -4.44
N SER A 138 -12.17 8.67 -5.02
CA SER A 138 -12.08 7.65 -6.08
C SER A 138 -12.41 6.25 -5.58
N ALA A 139 -12.01 5.89 -4.36
CA ALA A 139 -12.38 4.63 -3.72
C ALA A 139 -13.90 4.53 -3.47
N GLU A 140 -14.52 5.59 -2.93
CA GLU A 140 -15.97 5.69 -2.77
C GLU A 140 -16.70 5.52 -4.13
N ALA A 141 -16.23 6.22 -5.15
CA ALA A 141 -16.80 6.18 -6.50
C ALA A 141 -16.71 4.77 -7.12
N ALA A 142 -15.57 4.10 -7.00
CA ALA A 142 -15.43 2.72 -7.47
C ALA A 142 -16.40 1.76 -6.77
N ARG A 143 -16.62 1.95 -5.46
CA ARG A 143 -17.61 1.17 -4.70
C ARG A 143 -19.03 1.49 -5.13
N CYS A 144 -19.36 2.75 -5.43
CA CYS A 144 -20.65 3.15 -5.99
C CYS A 144 -20.90 2.53 -7.39
N ALA A 145 -19.86 2.45 -8.23
CA ALA A 145 -19.94 1.70 -9.49
C ALA A 145 -20.16 0.21 -9.27
N GLY A 146 -19.60 -0.34 -8.19
CA GLY A 146 -19.79 -1.72 -7.75
C GLY A 146 -21.25 -2.06 -7.42
N ASP A 147 -22.06 -1.13 -6.92
CA ASP A 147 -23.52 -1.32 -6.71
C ASP A 147 -24.27 -1.64 -8.01
N GLN A 148 -23.68 -1.26 -9.13
CA GLN A 148 -24.24 -1.49 -10.48
C GLN A 148 -23.47 -2.58 -11.22
N GLY A 149 -22.65 -3.38 -10.52
CA GLY A 149 -21.86 -4.47 -11.11
C GLY A 149 -20.68 -4.01 -11.98
N LYS A 150 -20.26 -2.73 -11.84
CA LYS A 150 -19.25 -2.08 -12.67
C LYS A 150 -17.98 -1.68 -11.93
N PHE A 151 -17.69 -2.34 -10.80
CA PHE A 151 -16.50 -2.03 -10.00
C PHE A 151 -15.22 -2.13 -10.83
N TRP A 152 -15.02 -3.22 -11.55
CA TRP A 152 -13.76 -3.48 -12.25
C TRP A 152 -13.57 -2.58 -13.48
N GLU A 153 -14.63 -2.30 -14.21
CA GLU A 153 -14.57 -1.35 -15.34
C GLU A 153 -14.26 0.07 -14.84
N TYR A 154 -14.83 0.46 -13.70
CA TYR A 154 -14.57 1.75 -13.08
C TYR A 154 -13.15 1.82 -12.48
N HIS A 155 -12.68 0.76 -11.83
CA HIS A 155 -11.33 0.57 -11.34
C HIS A 155 -10.29 0.78 -12.44
N ASP A 156 -10.45 0.08 -13.57
CA ASP A 156 -9.52 0.19 -14.69
C ASP A 156 -9.56 1.60 -15.30
N TYR A 157 -10.75 2.20 -15.34
CA TYR A 157 -10.91 3.56 -15.84
C TYR A 157 -10.20 4.57 -14.96
N LEU A 158 -10.30 4.47 -13.64
CA LEU A 158 -9.58 5.33 -12.70
C LEU A 158 -8.07 5.24 -12.91
N TYR A 159 -7.49 4.03 -12.93
CA TYR A 159 -6.06 3.90 -13.14
C TYR A 159 -5.59 4.47 -14.48
N ASN A 160 -6.38 4.37 -15.52
CA ASN A 160 -6.03 4.94 -16.83
C ASN A 160 -6.19 6.47 -16.90
N HIS A 161 -6.80 7.10 -15.89
CA HIS A 161 -7.03 8.54 -15.84
C HIS A 161 -6.35 9.24 -14.65
N GLN A 162 -5.34 8.62 -14.05
CA GLN A 162 -4.50 9.27 -13.05
C GLN A 162 -3.79 10.48 -13.65
N ASN A 163 -3.67 11.57 -12.86
CA ASN A 163 -2.97 12.78 -13.26
C ASN A 163 -2.17 13.39 -12.08
N GLY A 164 -1.53 12.52 -11.28
CA GLY A 164 -0.83 12.93 -10.06
C GLY A 164 -1.76 13.03 -8.85
N GLU A 165 -1.15 13.24 -7.69
CA GLU A 165 -1.84 13.25 -6.40
C GLU A 165 -2.57 14.57 -6.18
N ASN A 166 -3.90 14.51 -5.96
CA ASN A 166 -4.78 15.66 -5.68
C ASN A 166 -4.66 16.80 -6.73
N GLN A 167 -4.57 16.43 -8.01
CA GLN A 167 -4.49 17.36 -9.14
C GLN A 167 -5.83 17.55 -9.85
N GLY A 168 -6.93 17.12 -9.26
CA GLY A 168 -8.29 17.29 -9.76
C GLY A 168 -8.78 16.17 -10.68
N ALA A 169 -7.94 15.16 -10.96
CA ALA A 169 -8.34 14.02 -11.80
C ALA A 169 -9.57 13.30 -11.24
N PHE A 170 -9.64 13.18 -9.93
CA PHE A 170 -10.73 12.49 -9.23
C PHE A 170 -11.62 13.44 -8.42
N SER A 171 -11.79 14.68 -8.93
CA SER A 171 -12.83 15.57 -8.43
C SER A 171 -14.23 14.99 -8.66
N ASP A 172 -15.20 15.34 -7.81
CA ASP A 172 -16.57 14.83 -7.92
C ASP A 172 -17.17 14.99 -9.34
N PRO A 173 -17.01 16.14 -10.05
CA PRO A 173 -17.50 16.25 -11.41
C PRO A 173 -16.87 15.24 -12.39
N ASN A 174 -15.56 14.99 -12.25
CA ASN A 174 -14.86 14.02 -13.10
C ASN A 174 -15.32 12.59 -12.81
N LEU A 175 -15.43 12.22 -11.52
CA LEU A 175 -15.90 10.90 -11.11
C LEU A 175 -17.32 10.62 -11.63
N LYS A 176 -18.23 11.62 -11.58
CA LYS A 176 -19.57 11.51 -12.16
C LYS A 176 -19.54 11.39 -13.69
N SER A 177 -18.65 12.14 -14.35
CA SER A 177 -18.45 12.01 -15.80
C SER A 177 -17.95 10.61 -16.18
N PHE A 178 -17.04 10.02 -15.41
CA PHE A 178 -16.55 8.66 -15.64
C PHE A 178 -17.67 7.63 -15.54
N ALA A 179 -18.57 7.80 -14.57
CA ALA A 179 -19.77 6.95 -14.46
C ALA A 179 -20.66 7.01 -15.71
N GLN A 180 -20.86 8.22 -16.25
CA GLN A 180 -21.62 8.41 -17.51
C GLN A 180 -20.93 7.72 -18.68
N ILE A 181 -19.62 7.89 -18.85
CA ILE A 181 -18.84 7.26 -19.93
C ILE A 181 -18.94 5.74 -19.86
N LEU A 182 -18.97 5.18 -18.66
CA LEU A 182 -19.10 3.74 -18.42
C LEU A 182 -20.56 3.24 -18.45
N ASN A 183 -21.52 4.11 -18.84
CA ASN A 183 -22.95 3.81 -18.94
C ASN A 183 -23.56 3.34 -17.59
N LEU A 184 -23.12 3.91 -16.47
CA LEU A 184 -23.79 3.72 -15.19
C LEU A 184 -25.06 4.59 -15.13
N ASN A 185 -26.01 4.17 -14.29
CA ASN A 185 -27.14 5.01 -13.94
C ASN A 185 -26.65 6.21 -13.11
N SER A 186 -26.60 7.40 -13.72
CA SER A 186 -26.04 8.59 -13.11
C SER A 186 -26.78 9.01 -11.84
N SER A 187 -28.11 8.92 -11.80
CA SER A 187 -28.88 9.31 -10.61
C SER A 187 -28.52 8.46 -9.40
N SER A 188 -28.39 7.15 -9.58
CA SER A 188 -28.02 6.22 -8.51
C SER A 188 -26.55 6.41 -8.09
N PHE A 189 -25.66 6.62 -9.08
CA PHE A 189 -24.25 6.83 -8.82
C PHE A 189 -24.00 8.15 -8.07
N ASP A 190 -24.57 9.25 -8.58
CA ASP A 190 -24.42 10.59 -7.98
C ASP A 190 -24.94 10.61 -6.55
N LYS A 191 -26.14 10.04 -6.32
CA LYS A 191 -26.67 9.90 -4.96
C LYS A 191 -25.75 9.12 -4.05
N CYS A 192 -25.21 7.99 -4.49
CA CYS A 192 -24.28 7.15 -3.72
C CYS A 192 -23.03 7.96 -3.32
N LEU A 193 -22.44 8.68 -4.28
CA LEU A 193 -21.21 9.45 -4.08
C LEU A 193 -21.45 10.70 -3.19
N ASP A 194 -22.52 11.45 -3.46
CA ASP A 194 -22.86 12.69 -2.74
C ASP A 194 -23.25 12.43 -1.28
N GLU A 195 -23.95 11.31 -1.03
CA GLU A 195 -24.32 10.89 0.34
C GLU A 195 -23.15 10.23 1.10
N GLY A 196 -22.01 10.00 0.45
CA GLY A 196 -20.86 9.34 1.07
C GLY A 196 -21.16 7.91 1.53
N LYS A 197 -21.99 7.16 0.78
CA LYS A 197 -22.42 5.81 1.15
C LYS A 197 -21.28 4.89 1.58
N TYR A 198 -20.09 5.04 0.99
CA TYR A 198 -18.94 4.17 1.22
C TYR A 198 -17.82 4.81 2.03
N THR A 199 -18.01 6.03 2.57
CA THR A 199 -16.98 6.73 3.36
C THR A 199 -16.46 5.88 4.51
N GLN A 200 -17.36 5.25 5.28
CA GLN A 200 -16.97 4.40 6.40
C GLN A 200 -16.28 3.11 5.92
N ALA A 201 -16.77 2.47 4.87
CA ALA A 201 -16.18 1.25 4.34
C ALA A 201 -14.76 1.45 3.80
N VAL A 202 -14.48 2.61 3.17
CA VAL A 202 -13.13 3.00 2.72
C VAL A 202 -12.22 3.24 3.93
N ALA A 203 -12.71 3.94 4.95
CA ALA A 203 -11.97 4.17 6.19
C ALA A 203 -11.65 2.85 6.93
N ASP A 204 -12.62 1.94 7.03
CA ASP A 204 -12.45 0.63 7.67
C ASP A 204 -11.44 -0.24 6.91
N SER A 205 -11.50 -0.23 5.57
CA SER A 205 -10.54 -0.95 4.73
C SER A 205 -9.10 -0.44 4.96
N LYS A 206 -8.92 0.88 5.01
CA LYS A 206 -7.63 1.49 5.33
C LYS A 206 -7.16 1.12 6.74
N ALA A 207 -8.04 1.17 7.74
CA ALA A 207 -7.71 0.80 9.11
C ALA A 207 -7.30 -0.68 9.22
N GLY A 208 -8.03 -1.58 8.54
CA GLY A 208 -7.69 -3.00 8.43
C GLY A 208 -6.33 -3.23 7.78
N GLY A 209 -6.03 -2.52 6.70
CA GLY A 209 -4.71 -2.55 6.06
C GLY A 209 -3.59 -2.09 6.98
N THR A 210 -3.79 -0.97 7.68
CA THR A 210 -2.82 -0.46 8.66
C THR A 210 -2.55 -1.47 9.78
N LYS A 211 -3.60 -2.12 10.31
CA LYS A 211 -3.49 -3.19 11.29
C LYS A 211 -2.72 -4.41 10.74
N ALA A 212 -2.88 -4.71 9.45
CA ALA A 212 -2.14 -5.75 8.75
C ALA A 212 -0.68 -5.36 8.41
N GLY A 213 -0.24 -4.15 8.77
CA GLY A 213 1.11 -3.67 8.51
C GLY A 213 1.30 -3.03 7.13
N VAL A 214 0.21 -2.64 6.45
CA VAL A 214 0.29 -1.83 5.23
C VAL A 214 0.76 -0.43 5.60
N ASN A 215 1.82 0.02 4.96
CA ASN A 215 2.44 1.33 5.16
C ASN A 215 2.74 2.06 3.84
N GLY A 216 2.24 1.53 2.72
CA GLY A 216 2.34 2.07 1.37
C GLY A 216 1.63 1.16 0.39
N THR A 217 1.42 1.63 -0.84
CA THR A 217 0.76 0.87 -1.90
C THR A 217 1.64 0.76 -3.15
N PRO A 218 1.49 -0.31 -3.92
CA PRO A 218 0.69 -1.49 -3.64
C PRO A 218 1.30 -2.36 -2.54
N LYS A 219 0.47 -2.99 -1.69
CA LYS A 219 0.90 -3.99 -0.72
C LYS A 219 0.03 -5.22 -0.82
N GLY A 220 0.64 -6.38 -1.07
CA GLY A 220 -0.08 -7.62 -1.26
C GLY A 220 0.24 -8.68 -0.21
N PHE A 221 -0.76 -9.55 0.02
CA PHE A 221 -0.64 -10.74 0.85
C PHE A 221 -1.11 -11.94 0.03
N ILE A 222 -0.25 -12.94 -0.11
CA ILE A 222 -0.61 -14.22 -0.73
C ILE A 222 -0.98 -15.17 0.39
N LEU A 223 -2.23 -15.64 0.34
CA LEU A 223 -2.77 -16.56 1.33
C LEU A 223 -2.92 -17.95 0.72
N ARG A 224 -2.63 -18.98 1.52
CA ARG A 224 -3.01 -20.36 1.23
C ARG A 224 -3.89 -20.86 2.37
N SER A 225 -5.11 -21.29 2.05
CA SER A 225 -6.09 -21.73 3.05
C SER A 225 -6.28 -20.71 4.20
N GLY A 226 -6.35 -19.43 3.88
CA GLY A 226 -6.54 -18.32 4.81
C GLY A 226 -5.31 -17.89 5.61
N LYS A 227 -4.13 -18.52 5.41
CA LYS A 227 -2.88 -18.15 6.09
C LYS A 227 -1.96 -17.42 5.14
N ILE A 228 -1.34 -16.32 5.59
CA ILE A 228 -0.33 -15.59 4.82
C ILE A 228 0.89 -16.50 4.63
N VAL A 229 1.27 -16.73 3.37
CA VAL A 229 2.45 -17.52 2.99
C VAL A 229 3.52 -16.69 2.29
N SER A 230 3.15 -15.52 1.75
CA SER A 230 4.08 -14.57 1.14
C SER A 230 3.49 -13.17 1.11
N THR A 231 4.32 -12.14 0.89
CA THR A 231 3.90 -10.75 0.71
C THR A 231 4.42 -10.19 -0.60
N ILE A 232 3.74 -9.15 -1.10
CA ILE A 232 4.18 -8.32 -2.23
C ILE A 232 4.43 -6.92 -1.69
N ASP A 233 5.60 -6.36 -1.95
CA ASP A 233 6.02 -5.08 -1.43
C ASP A 233 6.32 -4.11 -2.58
N GLY A 234 5.38 -3.23 -2.89
CA GLY A 234 5.49 -2.28 -3.99
C GLY A 234 5.31 -2.93 -5.37
N ALA A 235 5.81 -2.24 -6.39
CA ALA A 235 5.65 -2.64 -7.79
C ALA A 235 6.69 -3.71 -8.20
N GLU A 236 6.61 -4.88 -7.60
CA GLU A 236 7.41 -6.04 -8.00
C GLU A 236 7.14 -6.45 -9.45
N SER A 237 8.06 -7.17 -10.09
CA SER A 237 7.85 -7.70 -11.44
C SER A 237 6.89 -8.89 -11.44
N PHE A 238 6.23 -9.12 -12.58
CA PHE A 238 5.40 -10.33 -12.73
C PHE A 238 6.19 -11.61 -12.45
N ALA A 239 7.44 -11.71 -12.89
CA ALA A 239 8.26 -12.90 -12.63
C ALA A 239 8.41 -13.19 -11.13
N THR A 240 8.62 -12.15 -10.32
CA THR A 240 8.73 -12.27 -8.87
C THR A 240 7.40 -12.69 -8.23
N VAL A 241 6.29 -12.03 -8.59
CA VAL A 241 4.97 -12.35 -8.06
C VAL A 241 4.52 -13.75 -8.50
N LYS A 242 4.78 -14.12 -9.75
CA LYS A 242 4.53 -15.46 -10.28
C LYS A 242 5.18 -16.54 -9.41
N GLN A 243 6.47 -16.38 -9.11
CA GLN A 243 7.21 -17.35 -8.29
C GLN A 243 6.57 -17.52 -6.90
N LYS A 244 6.11 -16.44 -6.28
CA LYS A 244 5.43 -16.46 -4.97
C LYS A 244 4.09 -17.20 -5.05
N ILE A 245 3.29 -16.93 -6.09
CA ILE A 245 2.00 -17.63 -6.32
C ILE A 245 2.22 -19.10 -6.62
N ASP A 246 3.14 -19.44 -7.53
CA ASP A 246 3.45 -20.84 -7.85
C ASP A 246 3.90 -21.62 -6.62
N SER A 247 4.64 -20.98 -5.71
CA SER A 247 5.04 -21.59 -4.44
C SER A 247 3.84 -21.79 -3.49
N ALA A 248 2.88 -20.90 -3.49
CA ALA A 248 1.66 -21.02 -2.70
C ALA A 248 0.70 -22.10 -3.25
N LEU A 249 0.71 -22.38 -4.53
CA LEU A 249 -0.12 -23.40 -5.19
C LEU A 249 0.34 -24.84 -4.94
N ARG A 250 1.65 -25.04 -4.67
CA ARG A 250 2.23 -26.36 -4.34
C ARG A 250 1.86 -26.82 -2.94
#